data_bbcaf7d4e0e2fe1efcb06717b5635e3f
#
_entry.id   bbcaf7d4e0e2fe1efcb06717b5635e3f
#
_cell.length_a   1.000
_cell.length_b   1.000
_cell.length_c   1.000
_cell.angle_alpha   90.00
_cell.angle_beta   90.00
_cell.angle_gamma   90.00
#
_symmetry.space_group_name_H-M   'P 1'
#
loop_
_entity.id
_entity.type
_entity.pdbx_description
1 polymer ?
#
loop_
_entity_poly.entity_id
_entity_poly.type
_entity_poly.pdbx_seq_one_letter_code
_entity_poly.pdbx_strand_id
1 'polypeptide(L)'
;MKVLYRLIGAAIVALALTGAATAADSPARVTIISDAFGKPSDLVRSWGYSALVEYGGRRILFDTGGQYEAFKRNVQALNIDLTKLDFVVLSHRHGDHTSGLAYVLEQNPRVKIYAPAEAGSFGNPVIGSAPLGKLISRNPPGTPDDLRYFGGKYADRYTIDSPWPKADITLIDRTVEVLPGFFLFRTVSENKGTLELNELSMAVKTPKGLAVVVGCSHPGIEKILGVAAQIDANIYTVFGGLH
;
A
#
# COMPACT_ATOMS: atom_id res chain seq x y z
N MET A 1 27.75 -59.18 -56.49
CA MET A 1 28.08 -57.88 -55.83
C MET A 1 26.77 -57.11 -55.61
N LYS A 2 26.22 -57.06 -54.39
CA LYS A 2 25.03 -56.31 -54.02
C LYS A 2 25.51 -55.09 -53.19
N VAL A 3 25.30 -53.91 -53.72
CA VAL A 3 25.62 -52.64 -53.05
C VAL A 3 24.40 -52.20 -52.20
N LEU A 4 24.60 -52.09 -50.89
CA LEU A 4 23.62 -51.74 -49.90
C LEU A 4 23.69 -50.24 -49.67
N TYR A 5 22.72 -49.44 -50.11
CA TYR A 5 22.62 -48.02 -49.78
C TYR A 5 21.97 -47.84 -48.40
N ARG A 6 22.70 -47.28 -47.44
CA ARG A 6 22.22 -46.81 -46.14
C ARG A 6 21.68 -45.37 -46.32
N LEU A 7 20.39 -45.21 -46.16
CA LEU A 7 19.74 -43.91 -46.00
C LEU A 7 19.97 -43.43 -44.56
N ILE A 8 20.71 -42.35 -44.41
CA ILE A 8 20.85 -41.60 -43.14
C ILE A 8 19.69 -40.57 -43.11
N GLY A 9 18.69 -40.83 -42.30
CA GLY A 9 17.62 -39.88 -42.02
C GLY A 9 18.11 -38.84 -41.05
N ALA A 10 18.21 -37.56 -41.46
CA ALA A 10 18.48 -36.45 -40.58
C ALA A 10 17.14 -36.06 -39.89
N ALA A 11 17.05 -36.31 -38.58
CA ALA A 11 15.93 -35.80 -37.76
C ALA A 11 16.17 -34.31 -37.48
N ILE A 12 15.35 -33.46 -38.06
CA ILE A 12 15.31 -32.01 -37.72
C ILE A 12 14.51 -31.91 -36.42
N VAL A 13 15.20 -31.67 -35.31
CA VAL A 13 14.55 -31.28 -34.04
C VAL A 13 14.21 -29.79 -34.14
N ALA A 14 12.94 -29.49 -34.39
CA ALA A 14 12.44 -28.14 -34.29
C ALA A 14 12.30 -27.77 -32.80
N LEU A 15 13.23 -26.97 -32.30
CA LEU A 15 13.17 -26.38 -30.98
C LEU A 15 12.16 -25.24 -31.01
N ALA A 16 10.95 -25.51 -30.54
CA ALA A 16 9.94 -24.46 -30.33
C ALA A 16 10.40 -23.58 -29.15
N LEU A 17 10.98 -22.43 -29.45
CA LEU A 17 11.19 -21.35 -28.48
C LEU A 17 9.82 -20.78 -28.13
N THR A 18 9.17 -21.35 -27.10
CA THR A 18 8.08 -20.67 -26.41
C THR A 18 8.68 -19.51 -25.67
N GLY A 19 8.62 -18.31 -26.27
CA GLY A 19 8.99 -17.07 -25.61
C GLY A 19 8.12 -16.94 -24.34
N ALA A 20 8.75 -17.11 -23.18
CA ALA A 20 8.13 -16.69 -21.94
C ALA A 20 7.91 -15.19 -22.06
N ALA A 21 6.63 -14.75 -22.08
CA ALA A 21 6.31 -13.34 -21.98
C ALA A 21 7.03 -12.78 -20.76
N THR A 22 7.93 -11.83 -20.97
CA THR A 22 8.64 -11.21 -19.88
C THR A 22 7.63 -10.44 -19.03
N ALA A 23 7.79 -10.43 -17.72
CA ALA A 23 6.90 -9.71 -16.78
C ALA A 23 6.73 -8.21 -17.14
N ALA A 24 7.58 -7.67 -18.00
CA ALA A 24 7.53 -6.32 -18.54
C ALA A 24 6.35 -6.06 -19.53
N ASP A 25 5.75 -7.10 -20.10
CA ASP A 25 4.69 -6.96 -21.12
C ASP A 25 3.27 -6.92 -20.52
N SER A 26 3.10 -7.12 -19.23
CA SER A 26 1.80 -7.01 -18.58
C SER A 26 1.40 -5.55 -18.46
N PRO A 27 0.22 -5.14 -18.98
CA PRO A 27 -0.23 -3.75 -18.87
C PRO A 27 -0.39 -3.35 -17.40
N ALA A 28 0.04 -2.13 -17.07
CA ALA A 28 -0.23 -1.56 -15.76
C ALA A 28 -1.75 -1.48 -15.53
N ARG A 29 -2.22 -1.95 -14.37
CA ARG A 29 -3.63 -1.91 -13.98
C ARG A 29 -3.77 -1.38 -12.57
N VAL A 30 -4.75 -0.53 -12.35
CA VAL A 30 -5.22 -0.13 -11.03
C VAL A 30 -6.70 -0.49 -10.93
N THR A 31 -7.05 -1.32 -9.96
CA THR A 31 -8.43 -1.70 -9.68
C THR A 31 -8.84 -1.10 -8.35
N ILE A 32 -9.75 -0.12 -8.37
CA ILE A 32 -10.30 0.48 -7.15
C ILE A 32 -11.27 -0.51 -6.51
N ILE A 33 -11.03 -0.87 -5.25
CA ILE A 33 -11.83 -1.81 -4.48
C ILE A 33 -12.80 -1.07 -3.56
N SER A 34 -12.34 0.00 -2.92
CA SER A 34 -13.15 0.85 -2.04
C SER A 34 -12.97 2.32 -2.40
N ASP A 35 -14.08 3.00 -2.56
CA ASP A 35 -14.16 4.43 -2.83
C ASP A 35 -15.57 4.94 -2.44
N ALA A 36 -15.65 6.10 -1.78
CA ALA A 36 -16.90 6.74 -1.40
C ALA A 36 -17.58 7.45 -2.58
N PHE A 37 -16.81 7.93 -3.56
CA PHE A 37 -17.25 8.86 -4.61
C PHE A 37 -17.23 8.28 -6.03
N GLY A 38 -16.87 7.01 -6.17
CA GLY A 38 -16.79 6.33 -7.45
C GLY A 38 -18.10 6.36 -8.26
N LYS A 39 -18.00 6.11 -9.55
CA LYS A 39 -19.17 5.98 -10.45
C LYS A 39 -20.11 4.88 -9.95
N PRO A 40 -21.44 4.99 -10.24
CA PRO A 40 -22.36 3.89 -9.96
C PRO A 40 -21.85 2.58 -10.56
N SER A 41 -21.81 1.53 -9.73
CA SER A 41 -21.39 0.18 -10.10
C SER A 41 -22.07 -0.81 -9.14
N ASP A 42 -21.87 -2.12 -9.36
CA ASP A 42 -22.36 -3.17 -8.46
C ASP A 42 -21.51 -3.31 -7.17
N LEU A 43 -20.45 -2.51 -7.05
CA LEU A 43 -19.61 -2.48 -5.86
C LEU A 43 -20.27 -1.67 -4.75
N VAL A 44 -20.04 -2.11 -3.50
CA VAL A 44 -20.48 -1.38 -2.33
C VAL A 44 -19.58 -0.18 -2.11
N ARG A 45 -20.17 1.02 -2.11
CA ARG A 45 -19.47 2.25 -1.74
C ARG A 45 -19.32 2.32 -0.24
N SER A 46 -18.15 2.68 0.22
CA SER A 46 -17.90 2.97 1.63
C SER A 46 -16.84 4.07 1.74
N TRP A 47 -16.89 4.80 2.84
CA TRP A 47 -15.85 5.78 3.14
C TRP A 47 -14.49 5.08 3.25
N GLY A 48 -13.44 5.74 2.74
CA GLY A 48 -12.09 5.23 2.71
C GLY A 48 -11.66 4.75 1.33
N TYR A 49 -10.42 4.27 1.25
CA TYR A 49 -9.78 3.93 -0.01
C TYR A 49 -9.19 2.52 0.02
N SER A 50 -9.23 1.84 -1.10
CA SER A 50 -8.47 0.62 -1.36
C SER A 50 -8.31 0.40 -2.85
N ALA A 51 -7.10 0.05 -3.28
CA ALA A 51 -6.79 -0.28 -4.67
C ALA A 51 -5.83 -1.46 -4.79
N LEU A 52 -6.07 -2.33 -5.77
CA LEU A 52 -5.09 -3.31 -6.25
C LEU A 52 -4.29 -2.67 -7.40
N VAL A 53 -2.97 -2.60 -7.22
CA VAL A 53 -2.02 -2.13 -8.22
C VAL A 53 -1.28 -3.32 -8.80
N GLU A 54 -1.38 -3.50 -10.12
CA GLU A 54 -0.72 -4.58 -10.86
C GLU A 54 0.22 -3.97 -11.89
N TYR A 55 1.52 -4.24 -11.77
CA TYR A 55 2.55 -3.76 -12.68
C TYR A 55 3.78 -4.65 -12.64
N GLY A 56 4.36 -4.92 -13.82
CA GLY A 56 5.58 -5.74 -13.92
C GLY A 56 5.46 -7.15 -13.31
N GLY A 57 4.25 -7.74 -13.38
CA GLY A 57 3.94 -9.04 -12.76
C GLY A 57 3.77 -9.00 -11.24
N ARG A 58 3.79 -7.82 -10.62
CA ARG A 58 3.59 -7.63 -9.19
C ARG A 58 2.15 -7.22 -8.88
N ARG A 59 1.68 -7.61 -7.71
CA ARG A 59 0.31 -7.39 -7.22
C ARG A 59 0.36 -6.79 -5.81
N ILE A 60 0.08 -5.51 -5.70
CA ILE A 60 0.16 -4.76 -4.46
C ILE A 60 -1.23 -4.28 -4.08
N LEU A 61 -1.66 -4.59 -2.86
CA LEU A 61 -2.85 -4.01 -2.29
C LEU A 61 -2.45 -2.74 -1.52
N PHE A 62 -3.01 -1.61 -1.91
CA PHE A 62 -2.81 -0.33 -1.25
C PHE A 62 -4.09 0.03 -0.50
N ASP A 63 -4.04 0.09 0.83
CA ASP A 63 -5.13 0.24 1.78
C ASP A 63 -6.24 -0.83 1.67
N THR A 64 -7.16 -0.86 2.62
CA THR A 64 -8.18 -1.91 2.74
C THR A 64 -9.59 -1.37 2.99
N GLY A 65 -9.82 -0.08 2.78
CA GLY A 65 -11.13 0.55 2.95
C GLY A 65 -11.61 0.64 4.41
N GLY A 66 -12.80 1.23 4.58
CA GLY A 66 -13.34 1.61 5.87
C GLY A 66 -14.32 0.60 6.50
N GLN A 67 -14.71 -0.44 5.79
CA GLN A 67 -15.67 -1.42 6.28
C GLN A 67 -15.31 -2.83 5.81
N TYR A 68 -15.15 -3.74 6.76
CA TYR A 68 -14.81 -5.15 6.50
C TYR A 68 -15.74 -5.80 5.46
N GLU A 69 -17.06 -5.73 5.67
CA GLU A 69 -18.03 -6.38 4.79
C GLU A 69 -18.10 -5.75 3.39
N ALA A 70 -17.97 -4.43 3.28
CA ALA A 70 -17.92 -3.77 1.99
C ALA A 70 -16.67 -4.16 1.21
N PHE A 71 -15.49 -4.13 1.85
CA PHE A 71 -14.23 -4.57 1.25
C PHE A 71 -14.30 -6.02 0.79
N LYS A 72 -14.75 -6.94 1.67
CA LYS A 72 -14.93 -8.36 1.36
C LYS A 72 -15.81 -8.60 0.13
N ARG A 73 -17.00 -7.97 0.10
CA ARG A 73 -17.93 -8.07 -1.03
C ARG A 73 -17.32 -7.59 -2.33
N ASN A 74 -16.60 -6.46 -2.29
CA ASN A 74 -15.97 -5.89 -3.47
C ASN A 74 -14.81 -6.76 -3.98
N VAL A 75 -13.97 -7.29 -3.08
CA VAL A 75 -12.91 -8.26 -3.43
C VAL A 75 -13.49 -9.48 -4.13
N GLN A 76 -14.60 -10.03 -3.61
CA GLN A 76 -15.29 -11.18 -4.20
C GLN A 76 -15.94 -10.84 -5.55
N ALA A 77 -16.64 -9.71 -5.66
CA ALA A 77 -17.26 -9.27 -6.90
C ALA A 77 -16.24 -9.00 -8.02
N LEU A 78 -15.05 -8.52 -7.67
CA LEU A 78 -13.93 -8.28 -8.58
C LEU A 78 -13.09 -9.53 -8.86
N ASN A 79 -13.40 -10.67 -8.24
CA ASN A 79 -12.62 -11.92 -8.32
C ASN A 79 -11.12 -11.70 -8.00
N ILE A 80 -10.82 -10.88 -6.99
CA ILE A 80 -9.45 -10.62 -6.58
C ILE A 80 -8.97 -11.74 -5.66
N ASP A 81 -7.92 -12.44 -6.11
CA ASP A 81 -7.25 -13.47 -5.31
C ASP A 81 -6.20 -12.81 -4.39
N LEU A 82 -6.54 -12.65 -3.10
CA LEU A 82 -5.67 -12.05 -2.09
C LEU A 82 -4.48 -12.94 -1.72
N THR A 83 -4.51 -14.24 -2.05
CA THR A 83 -3.38 -15.15 -1.79
C THR A 83 -2.18 -14.88 -2.70
N LYS A 84 -2.41 -14.13 -3.79
CA LYS A 84 -1.41 -13.79 -4.80
C LYS A 84 -0.84 -12.36 -4.65
N LEU A 85 -1.04 -11.73 -3.51
CA LEU A 85 -0.43 -10.44 -3.23
C LEU A 85 1.07 -10.61 -2.94
N ASP A 86 1.89 -9.75 -3.54
CA ASP A 86 3.31 -9.62 -3.16
C ASP A 86 3.43 -8.94 -1.80
N PHE A 87 2.65 -7.87 -1.57
CA PHE A 87 2.55 -7.19 -0.29
C PHE A 87 1.32 -6.29 -0.21
N VAL A 88 1.05 -5.82 1.01
CA VAL A 88 0.04 -4.80 1.33
C VAL A 88 0.74 -3.54 1.81
N VAL A 89 0.25 -2.37 1.44
CA VAL A 89 0.64 -1.08 2.00
C VAL A 89 -0.55 -0.53 2.79
N LEU A 90 -0.34 -0.19 4.04
CA LEU A 90 -1.26 0.62 4.82
C LEU A 90 -0.73 2.04 4.82
N SER A 91 -1.47 2.96 4.25
CA SER A 91 -1.02 4.34 4.11
C SER A 91 -0.90 5.04 5.47
N HIS A 92 -1.88 4.88 6.34
CA HIS A 92 -1.89 5.49 7.67
C HIS A 92 -2.88 4.76 8.61
N ARG A 93 -2.94 5.16 9.87
CA ARG A 93 -3.66 4.46 10.94
C ARG A 93 -5.19 4.62 10.97
N HIS A 94 -5.79 5.44 10.13
CA HIS A 94 -7.24 5.66 10.17
C HIS A 94 -8.00 4.41 9.75
N GLY A 95 -9.12 4.15 10.42
CA GLY A 95 -9.92 2.95 10.22
C GLY A 95 -10.50 2.81 8.82
N ASP A 96 -10.73 3.92 8.14
CA ASP A 96 -11.22 3.94 6.75
C ASP A 96 -10.19 3.50 5.70
N HIS A 97 -8.96 3.21 6.15
CA HIS A 97 -7.89 2.62 5.32
C HIS A 97 -7.46 1.22 5.78
N THR A 98 -7.83 0.83 7.01
CA THR A 98 -7.32 -0.39 7.65
C THR A 98 -8.36 -1.43 7.98
N SER A 99 -9.67 -1.12 7.91
CA SER A 99 -10.73 -2.02 8.42
C SER A 99 -10.87 -3.33 7.65
N GLY A 100 -10.53 -3.36 6.36
CA GLY A 100 -10.56 -4.60 5.57
C GLY A 100 -9.34 -5.52 5.76
N LEU A 101 -8.31 -5.08 6.50
CA LEU A 101 -7.10 -5.88 6.69
C LEU A 101 -7.37 -7.22 7.37
N ALA A 102 -8.37 -7.28 8.25
CA ALA A 102 -8.77 -8.53 8.87
C ALA A 102 -9.14 -9.58 7.81
N TYR A 103 -9.93 -9.20 6.79
CA TYR A 103 -10.27 -10.11 5.69
C TYR A 103 -9.05 -10.51 4.85
N VAL A 104 -8.11 -9.58 4.61
CA VAL A 104 -6.86 -9.92 3.91
C VAL A 104 -6.09 -11.00 4.68
N LEU A 105 -5.96 -10.84 6.01
CA LEU A 105 -5.24 -11.78 6.87
C LEU A 105 -5.95 -13.13 7.02
N GLU A 106 -7.28 -13.17 6.93
CA GLU A 106 -8.04 -14.42 6.86
C GLU A 106 -7.71 -15.21 5.60
N GLN A 107 -7.54 -14.54 4.46
CA GLN A 107 -7.23 -15.18 3.18
C GLN A 107 -5.74 -15.45 2.99
N ASN A 108 -4.88 -14.57 3.50
CA ASN A 108 -3.43 -14.62 3.36
C ASN A 108 -2.74 -14.21 4.67
N PRO A 109 -2.67 -15.10 5.67
CA PRO A 109 -2.18 -14.77 7.02
C PRO A 109 -0.68 -14.43 7.09
N ARG A 110 0.07 -14.68 6.03
CA ARG A 110 1.52 -14.43 5.96
C ARG A 110 1.89 -13.36 4.94
N VAL A 111 0.91 -12.62 4.43
CA VAL A 111 1.19 -11.53 3.50
C VAL A 111 2.08 -10.49 4.17
N LYS A 112 3.10 -10.03 3.44
CA LYS A 112 3.95 -8.92 3.88
C LYS A 112 3.13 -7.63 3.92
N ILE A 113 3.23 -6.87 5.01
CA ILE A 113 2.55 -5.60 5.18
C ILE A 113 3.59 -4.52 5.45
N TYR A 114 3.48 -3.39 4.76
CA TYR A 114 4.23 -2.18 5.05
C TYR A 114 3.29 -1.13 5.61
N ALA A 115 3.71 -0.48 6.70
CA ALA A 115 2.95 0.57 7.36
C ALA A 115 3.90 1.70 7.81
N PRO A 116 3.40 2.91 8.07
CA PRO A 116 4.25 3.99 8.56
C PRO A 116 4.77 3.67 9.96
N ALA A 117 5.98 4.14 10.26
CA ALA A 117 6.59 3.99 11.57
C ALA A 117 5.86 4.86 12.60
N GLU A 118 4.79 4.33 13.14
CA GLU A 118 4.02 4.91 14.24
C GLU A 118 3.96 3.93 15.40
N ALA A 119 4.31 4.39 16.60
CA ALA A 119 4.15 3.59 17.81
C ALA A 119 2.66 3.38 18.12
N GLY A 120 2.32 2.21 18.62
CA GLY A 120 0.95 1.82 18.95
C GLY A 120 0.23 1.18 17.78
N SER A 121 -0.23 1.94 16.80
CA SER A 121 -1.13 1.44 15.74
C SER A 121 -0.56 0.29 14.91
N PHE A 122 0.72 0.34 14.56
CA PHE A 122 1.38 -0.68 13.74
C PHE A 122 2.63 -1.28 14.39
N GLY A 123 3.16 -0.63 15.42
CA GLY A 123 4.39 -1.02 16.09
C GLY A 123 4.17 -1.67 17.45
N ASN A 124 5.19 -1.55 18.32
CA ASN A 124 5.10 -2.05 19.68
C ASN A 124 4.01 -1.33 20.48
N PRO A 125 3.31 -2.04 21.40
CA PRO A 125 2.32 -1.42 22.26
C PRO A 125 2.90 -0.21 22.98
N VAL A 126 2.13 0.87 23.03
CA VAL A 126 2.42 2.02 23.88
C VAL A 126 1.62 1.86 25.15
N ILE A 127 2.31 1.49 26.24
CA ILE A 127 1.73 1.39 27.57
C ILE A 127 2.26 2.57 28.37
N GLY A 128 1.39 3.46 28.82
CA GLY A 128 1.84 4.64 29.54
C GLY A 128 0.86 5.13 30.59
N SER A 129 1.44 5.70 31.65
CA SER A 129 0.76 6.56 32.62
C SER A 129 1.02 8.05 32.35
N ALA A 130 1.76 8.37 31.32
CA ALA A 130 2.00 9.76 30.90
C ALA A 130 0.98 10.16 29.82
N PRO A 131 0.71 11.46 29.63
CA PRO A 131 -0.08 11.90 28.51
C PRO A 131 0.46 11.34 27.20
N LEU A 132 -0.42 10.74 26.39
CA LEU A 132 -0.10 10.07 25.12
C LEU A 132 0.74 10.97 24.23
N GLY A 133 0.44 12.25 24.21
CA GLY A 133 1.14 13.23 23.43
C GLY A 133 2.66 13.25 23.63
N LYS A 134 3.14 12.95 24.86
CA LYS A 134 4.58 12.87 25.14
C LYS A 134 5.22 11.57 24.63
N LEU A 135 4.43 10.52 24.49
CA LEU A 135 4.94 9.19 24.10
C LEU A 135 4.91 8.99 22.58
N ILE A 136 3.90 9.52 21.89
CA ILE A 136 3.69 9.32 20.46
C ILE A 136 3.80 10.61 19.64
N SER A 137 3.68 11.78 20.27
CA SER A 137 3.81 13.06 19.61
C SER A 137 5.29 13.42 19.44
N ARG A 138 5.70 13.64 18.20
CA ARG A 138 6.97 14.25 17.85
C ARG A 138 6.80 15.73 17.52
N ASN A 139 5.79 16.35 18.10
CA ASN A 139 5.54 17.77 17.87
C ASN A 139 6.74 18.61 18.27
N PRO A 140 7.06 19.62 17.48
CA PRO A 140 8.01 20.64 17.90
C PRO A 140 7.62 21.26 19.25
N PRO A 141 8.57 21.64 20.09
CA PRO A 141 8.27 22.38 21.31
C PRO A 141 7.39 23.61 21.01
N GLY A 142 6.35 23.82 21.83
CA GLY A 142 5.44 24.96 21.66
C GLY A 142 4.32 24.77 20.63
N THR A 143 4.14 23.57 20.04
CA THR A 143 2.99 23.27 19.18
C THR A 143 1.69 23.50 19.94
N PRO A 144 0.77 24.36 19.43
CA PRO A 144 -0.54 24.61 20.02
C PRO A 144 -1.39 23.34 20.14
N ASP A 145 -2.16 23.21 21.23
CA ASP A 145 -2.96 22.00 21.49
C ASP A 145 -4.06 21.76 20.44
N ASP A 146 -4.59 22.84 19.86
CA ASP A 146 -5.61 22.75 18.82
C ASP A 146 -5.08 22.19 17.48
N LEU A 147 -3.77 22.13 17.31
CA LEU A 147 -3.09 21.49 16.18
C LEU A 147 -2.73 20.02 16.45
N ARG A 148 -2.96 19.53 17.66
CA ARG A 148 -2.66 18.16 18.04
C ARG A 148 -3.90 17.28 17.97
N TYR A 149 -3.69 15.96 17.83
CA TYR A 149 -4.79 15.00 17.99
C TYR A 149 -5.50 15.20 19.33
N PHE A 150 -6.82 15.15 19.31
CA PHE A 150 -7.68 15.33 20.48
C PHE A 150 -7.47 16.65 21.23
N GLY A 151 -6.95 17.68 20.55
CA GLY A 151 -6.64 18.96 21.18
C GLY A 151 -5.57 18.84 22.27
N GLY A 152 -4.64 17.89 22.13
CA GLY A 152 -3.61 17.62 23.14
C GLY A 152 -4.11 17.00 24.44
N LYS A 153 -5.42 16.67 24.54
CA LYS A 153 -6.04 16.08 25.74
C LYS A 153 -6.13 14.58 25.60
N TYR A 154 -5.33 13.85 26.34
CA TYR A 154 -5.26 12.41 26.30
C TYR A 154 -5.70 11.79 27.63
N ALA A 155 -6.20 10.56 27.59
CA ALA A 155 -6.56 9.83 28.81
C ALA A 155 -5.31 9.57 29.68
N ASP A 156 -5.48 9.57 31.01
CA ASP A 156 -4.40 9.35 31.96
C ASP A 156 -3.77 7.93 31.85
N ARG A 157 -4.57 6.99 31.36
CA ARG A 157 -4.14 5.60 31.10
C ARG A 157 -4.80 5.10 29.83
N TYR A 158 -3.99 4.59 28.94
CA TYR A 158 -4.45 3.88 27.75
C TYR A 158 -3.35 2.94 27.27
N THR A 159 -3.76 1.91 26.58
CA THR A 159 -2.88 1.05 25.79
C THR A 159 -3.26 1.23 24.34
N ILE A 160 -2.28 1.60 23.53
CA ILE A 160 -2.41 1.53 22.07
C ILE A 160 -1.59 0.33 21.66
N ASP A 161 -2.25 -0.64 21.06
CA ASP A 161 -1.65 -1.84 20.53
C ASP A 161 -2.14 -2.07 19.11
N SER A 162 -1.36 -2.82 18.34
CA SER A 162 -1.78 -3.22 17.01
C SER A 162 -2.97 -4.18 17.11
N PRO A 163 -4.07 -3.91 16.39
CA PRO A 163 -5.17 -4.88 16.30
C PRO A 163 -4.76 -6.17 15.57
N TRP A 164 -3.56 -6.21 14.98
CA TRP A 164 -3.03 -7.36 14.23
C TRP A 164 -1.69 -7.85 14.79
N PRO A 165 -1.62 -8.36 16.02
CA PRO A 165 -0.35 -8.66 16.71
C PRO A 165 0.44 -9.80 16.06
N LYS A 166 -0.17 -10.58 15.16
CA LYS A 166 0.46 -11.71 14.46
C LYS A 166 0.78 -11.40 13.00
N ALA A 167 0.45 -10.21 12.51
CA ALA A 167 0.70 -9.82 11.13
C ALA A 167 2.19 -9.50 10.90
N ASP A 168 2.70 -9.84 9.72
CA ASP A 168 4.07 -9.50 9.31
C ASP A 168 4.15 -8.04 8.85
N ILE A 169 4.18 -7.11 9.80
CA ILE A 169 4.23 -5.68 9.56
C ILE A 169 5.67 -5.17 9.63
N THR A 170 6.14 -4.56 8.55
CA THR A 170 7.40 -3.81 8.50
C THR A 170 7.11 -2.31 8.51
N LEU A 171 7.69 -1.61 9.47
CA LEU A 171 7.51 -0.18 9.63
C LEU A 171 8.48 0.59 8.74
N ILE A 172 7.95 1.59 8.03
CA ILE A 172 8.69 2.45 7.12
C ILE A 172 8.78 3.87 7.71
N ASP A 173 10.00 4.34 7.89
CA ASP A 173 10.30 5.68 8.44
C ASP A 173 11.00 6.62 7.45
N ARG A 174 11.41 6.10 6.30
CA ARG A 174 12.13 6.84 5.23
C ARG A 174 11.75 6.29 3.86
N THR A 175 12.23 6.92 2.80
CA THR A 175 12.09 6.38 1.44
C THR A 175 12.90 5.09 1.30
N VAL A 176 12.26 4.04 0.81
CA VAL A 176 12.87 2.72 0.58
C VAL A 176 12.34 2.08 -0.70
N GLU A 177 13.21 1.47 -1.47
CA GLU A 177 12.84 0.60 -2.58
C GLU A 177 12.58 -0.80 -2.02
N VAL A 178 11.30 -1.22 -2.02
CA VAL A 178 10.87 -2.51 -1.44
C VAL A 178 10.89 -3.65 -2.44
N LEU A 179 10.74 -3.34 -3.72
CA LEU A 179 10.95 -4.20 -4.87
C LEU A 179 11.54 -3.34 -6.01
N PRO A 180 12.24 -3.93 -6.99
CA PRO A 180 12.77 -3.17 -8.12
C PRO A 180 11.71 -2.28 -8.77
N GLY A 181 11.92 -0.96 -8.71
CA GLY A 181 11.01 0.05 -9.22
C GLY A 181 9.82 0.41 -8.33
N PHE A 182 9.64 -0.22 -7.15
CA PHE A 182 8.58 0.09 -6.20
C PHE A 182 9.15 0.74 -4.94
N PHE A 183 8.82 1.98 -4.72
CA PHE A 183 9.28 2.79 -3.59
C PHE A 183 8.14 3.07 -2.64
N LEU A 184 8.41 2.95 -1.35
CA LEU A 184 7.56 3.48 -0.30
C LEU A 184 8.26 4.67 0.32
N PHE A 185 7.51 5.73 0.60
CA PHE A 185 8.05 6.91 1.24
C PHE A 185 7.05 7.51 2.21
N ARG A 186 7.58 8.05 3.31
CA ARG A 186 6.80 8.62 4.38
C ARG A 186 6.76 10.13 4.29
N THR A 187 5.59 10.71 4.48
CA THR A 187 5.37 12.12 4.78
C THR A 187 4.66 12.28 6.11
N VAL A 188 4.91 13.39 6.80
CA VAL A 188 4.31 13.69 8.10
C VAL A 188 3.39 14.89 7.93
N SER A 189 2.15 14.78 8.42
CA SER A 189 1.20 15.88 8.39
C SER A 189 1.59 16.97 9.37
N GLU A 190 1.49 18.22 8.92
CA GLU A 190 1.59 19.44 9.71
C GLU A 190 0.27 20.20 9.72
N ASN A 191 -0.79 19.58 9.20
CA ASN A 191 -2.10 20.19 9.09
C ASN A 191 -2.88 20.10 10.41
N LYS A 192 -3.73 21.07 10.65
CA LYS A 192 -4.62 21.09 11.81
C LYS A 192 -5.49 19.84 11.85
N GLY A 193 -5.58 19.22 13.01
CA GLY A 193 -6.37 18.00 13.26
C GLY A 193 -5.66 16.69 12.90
N THR A 194 -4.60 16.75 12.09
CA THR A 194 -3.80 15.58 11.73
C THR A 194 -2.30 15.81 11.92
N LEU A 195 -1.94 16.80 12.74
CA LEU A 195 -0.54 17.09 13.04
C LEU A 195 0.16 15.81 13.52
N GLU A 196 1.39 15.56 13.01
CA GLU A 196 2.19 14.36 13.31
C GLU A 196 1.70 13.03 12.73
N LEU A 197 0.54 12.97 12.06
CA LEU A 197 0.13 11.76 11.35
C LEU A 197 1.18 11.39 10.31
N ASN A 198 1.66 10.16 10.39
CA ASN A 198 2.57 9.60 9.41
C ASN A 198 1.76 8.94 8.29
N GLU A 199 2.04 9.31 7.05
CA GLU A 199 1.39 8.72 5.89
C GLU A 199 2.42 8.17 4.92
N LEU A 200 2.24 6.92 4.49
CA LEU A 200 2.99 6.28 3.41
C LEU A 200 2.30 6.54 2.08
N SER A 201 3.11 6.86 1.11
CA SER A 201 2.75 6.80 -0.30
C SER A 201 3.63 5.78 -1.02
N MET A 202 3.15 5.28 -2.15
CA MET A 202 3.92 4.37 -3.00
C MET A 202 4.21 5.04 -4.34
N ALA A 203 5.45 4.96 -4.80
CA ALA A 203 5.83 5.38 -6.15
C ALA A 203 6.30 4.17 -6.95
N VAL A 204 5.80 4.04 -8.18
CA VAL A 204 6.16 2.98 -9.11
C VAL A 204 6.86 3.61 -10.31
N LYS A 205 8.12 3.22 -10.57
CA LYS A 205 8.85 3.63 -11.76
C LYS A 205 8.28 2.95 -13.00
N THR A 206 7.86 3.75 -13.97
CA THR A 206 7.39 3.28 -15.27
C THR A 206 8.19 3.93 -16.40
N PRO A 207 8.15 3.41 -17.63
CA PRO A 207 8.78 4.07 -18.77
C PRO A 207 8.29 5.50 -19.04
N LYS A 208 7.13 5.90 -18.49
CA LYS A 208 6.55 7.23 -18.64
C LYS A 208 6.89 8.19 -17.49
N GLY A 209 7.50 7.68 -16.42
CA GLY A 209 7.77 8.40 -15.19
C GLY A 209 7.15 7.70 -13.97
N LEU A 210 7.12 8.37 -12.82
CA LEU A 210 6.52 7.83 -11.60
C LEU A 210 4.99 7.79 -11.68
N ALA A 211 4.41 6.66 -11.30
CA ALA A 211 3.02 6.54 -10.88
C ALA A 211 2.98 6.58 -9.35
N VAL A 212 2.34 7.59 -8.77
CA VAL A 212 2.28 7.78 -7.31
C VAL A 212 0.91 7.41 -6.79
N VAL A 213 0.88 6.55 -5.76
CA VAL A 213 -0.33 6.14 -5.04
C VAL A 213 -0.31 6.80 -3.67
N VAL A 214 -1.40 7.48 -3.34
CA VAL A 214 -1.55 8.22 -2.08
C VAL A 214 -2.72 7.68 -1.27
N GLY A 215 -2.65 7.79 0.06
CA GLY A 215 -3.71 7.40 0.98
C GLY A 215 -4.83 8.43 1.05
N CYS A 216 -4.80 9.28 2.07
CA CYS A 216 -5.74 10.40 2.27
C CYS A 216 -5.14 11.77 1.93
N SER A 217 -3.82 11.82 1.73
CA SER A 217 -3.05 13.05 1.51
C SER A 217 -3.12 14.05 2.67
N HIS A 218 -3.21 13.56 3.91
CA HIS A 218 -3.20 14.42 5.11
C HIS A 218 -2.01 15.38 5.20
N PRO A 219 -0.79 15.00 4.76
CA PRO A 219 0.34 15.93 4.72
C PRO A 219 0.21 17.05 3.69
N GLY A 220 -0.78 16.97 2.79
CA GLY A 220 -0.92 17.81 1.60
C GLY A 220 -0.25 17.17 0.38
N ILE A 221 -0.95 17.19 -0.75
CA ILE A 221 -0.49 16.54 -1.99
C ILE A 221 0.81 17.14 -2.50
N GLU A 222 1.02 18.44 -2.36
CA GLU A 222 2.25 19.14 -2.77
C GLU A 222 3.46 18.62 -2.00
N LYS A 223 3.31 18.39 -0.69
CA LYS A 223 4.38 17.85 0.16
C LYS A 223 4.71 16.41 -0.22
N ILE A 224 3.68 15.59 -0.48
CA ILE A 224 3.85 14.20 -0.93
C ILE A 224 4.58 14.16 -2.27
N LEU A 225 4.15 14.96 -3.25
CA LEU A 225 4.79 15.03 -4.57
C LEU A 225 6.21 15.59 -4.51
N GLY A 226 6.48 16.53 -3.58
CA GLY A 226 7.82 17.04 -3.32
C GLY A 226 8.80 15.94 -2.86
N VAL A 227 8.32 14.97 -2.06
CA VAL A 227 9.13 13.80 -1.67
C VAL A 227 9.24 12.81 -2.83
N ALA A 228 8.16 12.54 -3.57
CA ALA A 228 8.18 11.67 -4.73
C ALA A 228 9.17 12.17 -5.79
N ALA A 229 9.25 13.49 -6.03
CA ALA A 229 10.17 14.10 -6.99
C ALA A 229 11.65 13.90 -6.64
N GLN A 230 11.99 13.55 -5.39
CA GLN A 230 13.36 13.18 -5.00
C GLN A 230 13.73 11.76 -5.47
N ILE A 231 12.73 10.90 -5.76
CA ILE A 231 12.93 9.58 -6.35
C ILE A 231 13.11 9.71 -7.87
N ASP A 232 12.23 10.47 -8.51
CA ASP A 232 12.28 10.84 -9.92
C ASP A 232 11.44 12.10 -10.13
N ALA A 233 12.03 13.13 -10.73
CA ALA A 233 11.33 14.40 -10.97
C ALA A 233 10.19 14.28 -12.01
N ASN A 234 10.21 13.24 -12.85
CA ASN A 234 9.18 12.98 -13.84
C ASN A 234 8.01 12.23 -13.22
N ILE A 235 7.04 12.95 -12.64
CA ILE A 235 5.80 12.36 -12.11
C ILE A 235 4.77 12.29 -13.25
N TYR A 236 4.46 11.07 -13.68
CA TYR A 236 3.54 10.82 -14.79
C TYR A 236 2.06 10.85 -14.35
N THR A 237 1.74 10.25 -13.22
CA THR A 237 0.36 10.18 -12.72
C THR A 237 0.32 10.05 -11.20
N VAL A 238 -0.78 10.53 -10.64
CA VAL A 238 -1.11 10.41 -9.21
C VAL A 238 -2.53 9.88 -9.10
N PHE A 239 -2.76 8.94 -8.19
CA PHE A 239 -4.09 8.43 -7.86
C PHE A 239 -4.16 7.98 -6.40
N GLY A 240 -5.38 7.95 -5.85
CA GLY A 240 -5.62 7.63 -4.45
C GLY A 240 -6.66 8.55 -3.82
N GLY A 241 -6.63 8.65 -2.49
CA GLY A 241 -7.47 9.56 -1.73
C GLY A 241 -6.90 10.98 -1.69
N LEU A 242 -7.75 11.95 -1.94
CA LEU A 242 -7.46 13.38 -1.77
C LEU A 242 -8.50 13.91 -0.79
N HIS A 243 -8.16 13.92 0.48
CA HIS A 243 -9.07 14.28 1.58
C HIS A 243 -9.37 15.77 1.58
#